data_739ea704e200c8f3974a529a38eb4b00
#
_entry.id   739ea704e200c8f3974a529a38eb4b00
#
_cell.length_a   1.000
_cell.length_b   1.000
_cell.length_c   1.000
_cell.angle_alpha   90.00
_cell.angle_beta   90.00
_cell.angle_gamma   90.00
#
_symmetry.space_group_name_H-M   'P 1'
#
loop_
_entity.id
_entity.type
_entity.pdbx_description
1 polymer ?
#
loop_
_entity_poly.entity_id
_entity_poly.type
_entity_poly.pdbx_seq_one_letter_code
_entity_poly.pdbx_strand_id
1 'polypeptide(L)'
;ERPSVARTWSLRGQTPVLQHSFTWKQLSAIAGLSFSQFYFRFFPGAIRSEQIIEFLGALKRQIKKPLLIIWDGAAIHRSRKVGVWLEELNGHIAVARLPAYAPELNPVEAIWAYLKKHEIANLCLNTIGEVGEFARNRLKSMQRRPTLITAFWKQAELSF
;
A
#
# COMPACT_ATOMS: atom_id res chain seq x y z
N GLU A 1 1.99 -14.56 -3.38
CA GLU A 1 2.83 -13.85 -4.37
C GLU A 1 4.24 -14.47 -4.38
N ARG A 2 4.87 -14.57 -5.54
CA ARG A 2 6.29 -14.97 -5.64
C ARG A 2 7.17 -13.88 -5.06
N PRO A 3 8.35 -14.22 -4.45
CA PRO A 3 9.30 -13.21 -4.01
C PRO A 3 9.67 -12.27 -5.15
N SER A 4 9.79 -10.99 -4.85
CA SER A 4 10.31 -10.03 -5.82
C SER A 4 11.80 -10.29 -5.99
N VAL A 5 12.22 -10.50 -7.22
CA VAL A 5 13.64 -10.79 -7.56
C VAL A 5 14.28 -9.50 -8.07
N ALA A 6 15.41 -9.12 -7.49
CA ALA A 6 16.24 -8.01 -7.95
C ALA A 6 17.68 -8.52 -8.21
N ARG A 7 18.43 -7.75 -9.00
CA ARG A 7 19.85 -8.04 -9.19
C ARG A 7 20.61 -7.96 -7.86
N THR A 8 21.47 -8.92 -7.60
CA THR A 8 22.29 -8.97 -6.40
C THR A 8 23.73 -9.35 -6.77
N TRP A 9 24.63 -9.16 -5.83
CA TRP A 9 26.05 -9.54 -6.00
C TRP A 9 26.26 -10.97 -5.53
N SER A 10 27.11 -11.69 -6.24
CA SER A 10 27.56 -13.04 -5.93
C SER A 10 29.03 -13.21 -6.31
N LEU A 11 29.66 -14.22 -5.77
CA LEU A 11 30.99 -14.60 -6.22
C LEU A 11 30.96 -15.02 -7.69
N ARG A 12 32.00 -14.68 -8.43
CA ARG A 12 32.11 -15.01 -9.86
C ARG A 12 31.97 -16.53 -10.07
N GLY A 13 31.05 -16.91 -10.97
CA GLY A 13 30.76 -18.32 -11.26
C GLY A 13 29.72 -18.96 -10.32
N GLN A 14 29.21 -18.26 -9.32
CA GLN A 14 28.15 -18.76 -8.44
C GLN A 14 26.85 -17.98 -8.65
N THR A 15 25.83 -18.63 -9.19
CA THR A 15 24.50 -18.04 -9.31
C THR A 15 23.78 -18.15 -7.96
N PRO A 16 23.31 -17.04 -7.38
CA PRO A 16 22.53 -17.09 -6.15
C PRO A 16 21.25 -17.88 -6.35
N VAL A 17 21.01 -18.87 -5.52
CA VAL A 17 19.78 -19.66 -5.53
C VAL A 17 18.90 -19.24 -4.35
N LEU A 18 17.71 -18.73 -4.65
CA LEU A 18 16.71 -18.39 -3.64
C LEU A 18 15.79 -19.59 -3.43
N GLN A 19 15.85 -20.19 -2.25
CA GLN A 19 14.90 -21.23 -1.84
C GLN A 19 13.70 -20.58 -1.17
N HIS A 20 12.52 -20.85 -1.67
CA HIS A 20 11.27 -20.31 -1.14
C HIS A 20 10.19 -21.39 -1.09
N SER A 21 9.56 -21.53 0.08
CA SER A 21 8.38 -22.36 0.24
C SER A 21 7.13 -21.59 -0.20
N PHE A 22 6.35 -22.15 -1.13
CA PHE A 22 5.10 -21.55 -1.56
C PHE A 22 4.02 -21.75 -0.51
N THR A 23 3.44 -20.68 -0.03
CA THR A 23 2.23 -20.72 0.78
C THR A 23 1.07 -20.08 0.04
N TRP A 24 -0.10 -20.68 0.08
CA TRP A 24 -1.33 -20.15 -0.50
C TRP A 24 -2.00 -19.09 0.39
N LYS A 25 -1.45 -18.84 1.58
CA LYS A 25 -1.95 -17.80 2.47
C LYS A 25 -1.69 -16.42 1.84
N GLN A 26 -2.72 -15.58 1.86
CA GLN A 26 -2.68 -14.24 1.30
C GLN A 26 -2.59 -13.21 2.43
N LEU A 27 -1.69 -12.25 2.27
CA LEU A 27 -1.63 -11.03 3.05
C LEU A 27 -1.86 -9.85 2.11
N SER A 28 -2.85 -9.05 2.41
CA SER A 28 -3.17 -7.86 1.63
C SER A 28 -2.89 -6.60 2.43
N ALA A 29 -2.59 -5.51 1.73
CA ALA A 29 -2.32 -4.22 2.34
C ALA A 29 -3.12 -3.12 1.66
N ILE A 30 -3.57 -2.16 2.47
CA ILE A 30 -4.13 -0.90 2.02
C ILE A 30 -3.17 0.20 2.44
N ALA A 31 -2.97 1.19 1.58
CA ALA A 31 -2.26 2.41 1.95
C ALA A 31 -3.01 3.65 1.43
N GLY A 32 -2.78 4.77 2.10
CA GLY A 32 -3.20 6.09 1.68
C GLY A 32 -2.05 7.06 1.86
N LEU A 33 -1.82 7.93 0.91
CA LEU A 33 -0.76 8.94 0.94
C LEU A 33 -1.37 10.33 1.12
N SER A 34 -0.86 11.08 2.08
CA SER A 34 -1.09 12.52 2.23
C SER A 34 0.18 13.31 1.85
N PHE A 35 0.11 14.64 1.81
CA PHE A 35 1.27 15.48 1.44
C PHE A 35 2.51 15.25 2.32
N SER A 36 2.32 14.91 3.58
CA SER A 36 3.42 14.79 4.55
C SER A 36 3.62 13.39 5.11
N GLN A 37 2.65 12.51 4.94
CA GLN A 37 2.65 11.18 5.55
C GLN A 37 1.93 10.17 4.67
N PHE A 38 2.21 8.90 4.87
CA PHE A 38 1.35 7.85 4.39
C PHE A 38 0.88 6.94 5.52
N TYR A 39 -0.25 6.30 5.30
CA TYR A 39 -0.94 5.41 6.23
C TYR A 39 -1.05 4.05 5.58
N PHE A 40 -0.93 2.98 6.36
CA PHE A 40 -1.08 1.64 5.82
C PHE A 40 -1.66 0.68 6.84
N ARG A 41 -2.27 -0.38 6.35
CA ARG A 41 -2.78 -1.47 7.18
C ARG A 41 -2.70 -2.80 6.42
N PHE A 42 -2.30 -3.84 7.12
CA PHE A 42 -2.29 -5.20 6.61
C PHE A 42 -3.54 -5.96 7.08
N PHE A 43 -4.06 -6.80 6.19
CA PHE A 43 -5.18 -7.68 6.46
C PHE A 43 -4.87 -9.09 5.99
N PRO A 44 -5.23 -10.13 6.77
CA PRO A 44 -5.19 -11.49 6.29
C PRO A 44 -6.26 -11.70 5.22
N GLY A 45 -5.90 -12.39 4.13
CA GLY A 45 -6.81 -12.65 3.02
C GLY A 45 -7.04 -11.44 2.11
N ALA A 46 -8.12 -11.49 1.34
CA ALA A 46 -8.47 -10.44 0.37
C ALA A 46 -9.08 -9.21 1.05
N ILE A 47 -8.83 -8.03 0.47
CA ILE A 47 -9.50 -6.79 0.85
C ILE A 47 -10.94 -6.84 0.37
N ARG A 48 -11.88 -6.55 1.27
CA ARG A 48 -13.31 -6.42 1.02
C ARG A 48 -13.82 -5.08 1.56
N SER A 49 -15.11 -4.83 1.43
CA SER A 49 -15.74 -3.57 1.90
C SER A 49 -15.48 -3.28 3.38
N GLU A 50 -15.46 -4.32 4.22
CA GLU A 50 -15.21 -4.19 5.65
C GLU A 50 -13.82 -3.63 5.94
N GLN A 51 -12.80 -4.13 5.25
CA GLN A 51 -11.42 -3.67 5.40
C GLN A 51 -11.26 -2.23 4.91
N ILE A 52 -11.95 -1.84 3.84
CA ILE A 52 -11.98 -0.45 3.37
C ILE A 52 -12.60 0.45 4.45
N ILE A 53 -13.78 0.11 4.97
CA ILE A 53 -14.47 0.86 6.01
C ILE A 53 -13.59 0.95 7.28
N GLU A 54 -12.98 -0.15 7.68
CA GLU A 54 -12.08 -0.18 8.84
C GLU A 54 -10.88 0.75 8.66
N PHE A 55 -10.26 0.75 7.47
CA PHE A 55 -9.13 1.61 7.16
C PHE A 55 -9.53 3.08 7.14
N LEU A 56 -10.60 3.45 6.44
CA LEU A 56 -11.11 4.83 6.38
C LEU A 56 -11.56 5.32 7.76
N GLY A 57 -12.20 4.47 8.55
CA GLY A 57 -12.58 4.78 9.92
C GLY A 57 -11.36 5.04 10.82
N ALA A 58 -10.26 4.31 10.62
CA ALA A 58 -8.99 4.56 11.30
C ALA A 58 -8.38 5.91 10.89
N LEU A 59 -8.39 6.23 9.59
CA LEU A 59 -7.93 7.53 9.09
C LEU A 59 -8.73 8.69 9.68
N LYS A 60 -10.06 8.58 9.71
CA LYS A 60 -10.96 9.58 10.32
C LYS A 60 -10.60 9.84 11.78
N ARG A 61 -10.37 8.79 12.57
CA ARG A 61 -9.98 8.92 13.99
C ARG A 61 -8.61 9.56 14.18
N GLN A 62 -7.67 9.27 13.29
CA GLN A 62 -6.30 9.76 13.40
C GLN A 62 -6.16 11.21 12.93
N ILE A 63 -6.81 11.58 11.83
CA ILE A 63 -6.62 12.89 11.19
C ILE A 63 -7.54 13.95 11.79
N LYS A 64 -8.73 13.58 12.26
CA LYS A 64 -9.73 14.45 12.92
C LYS A 64 -10.15 15.68 12.10
N LYS A 65 -9.88 15.72 10.80
CA LYS A 65 -10.27 16.78 9.85
C LYS A 65 -11.11 16.16 8.75
N PRO A 66 -11.95 16.93 8.05
CA PRO A 66 -12.59 16.45 6.83
C PRO A 66 -11.55 15.94 5.84
N LEU A 67 -11.86 14.83 5.18
CA LEU A 67 -10.96 14.16 4.27
C LEU A 67 -11.52 14.16 2.86
N LEU A 68 -10.70 14.48 1.88
CA LEU A 68 -10.94 14.15 0.49
C LEU A 68 -10.08 12.92 0.14
N ILE A 69 -10.72 11.80 -0.10
CA ILE A 69 -10.07 10.57 -0.52
C ILE A 69 -10.12 10.49 -2.04
N ILE A 70 -8.95 10.43 -2.65
CA ILE A 70 -8.81 10.19 -4.08
C ILE A 70 -8.34 8.75 -4.25
N TRP A 71 -9.11 7.93 -4.96
CA TRP A 71 -8.81 6.53 -5.15
C TRP A 71 -9.07 6.07 -6.59
N ASP A 72 -8.55 4.92 -6.93
CA ASP A 72 -8.73 4.32 -8.25
C ASP A 72 -10.16 3.77 -8.47
N GLY A 73 -10.39 3.29 -9.68
CA GLY A 73 -11.68 2.73 -10.10
C GLY A 73 -11.92 1.28 -9.68
N ALA A 74 -11.18 0.71 -8.73
CA ALA A 74 -11.36 -0.67 -8.31
C ALA A 74 -12.81 -0.98 -7.90
N ALA A 75 -13.29 -2.17 -8.24
CA ALA A 75 -14.68 -2.57 -8.00
C ALA A 75 -15.08 -2.47 -6.52
N ILE A 76 -14.14 -2.72 -5.63
CA ILE A 76 -14.35 -2.65 -4.18
C ILE A 76 -14.64 -1.23 -3.69
N HIS A 77 -14.07 -0.20 -4.34
CA HIS A 77 -14.32 1.20 -4.04
C HIS A 77 -15.72 1.66 -4.49
N ARG A 78 -16.39 0.86 -5.33
CA ARG A 78 -17.76 1.08 -5.81
C ARG A 78 -18.79 0.26 -5.05
N SER A 79 -18.38 -0.42 -3.99
CA SER A 79 -19.27 -1.24 -3.15
C SER A 79 -20.38 -0.41 -2.53
N ARG A 80 -21.64 -0.87 -2.64
CA ARG A 80 -22.79 -0.24 -2.00
C ARG A 80 -22.59 -0.08 -0.48
N LYS A 81 -21.96 -1.08 0.16
CA LYS A 81 -21.69 -1.04 1.61
C LYS A 81 -20.77 0.11 1.99
N VAL A 82 -19.73 0.36 1.19
CA VAL A 82 -18.83 1.50 1.39
C VAL A 82 -19.55 2.81 1.15
N GLY A 83 -20.39 2.89 0.10
CA GLY A 83 -21.19 4.09 -0.20
C GLY A 83 -22.10 4.47 0.94
N VAL A 84 -22.93 3.54 1.43
CA VAL A 84 -23.84 3.77 2.58
C VAL A 84 -23.07 4.27 3.80
N TRP A 85 -21.96 3.60 4.13
CA TRP A 85 -21.13 4.03 5.26
C TRP A 85 -20.58 5.45 5.10
N LEU A 86 -20.16 5.84 3.87
CA LEU A 86 -19.68 7.20 3.60
C LEU A 86 -20.80 8.25 3.76
N GLU A 87 -22.02 7.94 3.32
CA GLU A 87 -23.20 8.81 3.49
C GLU A 87 -23.51 9.06 4.97
N GLU A 88 -23.40 8.04 5.83
CA GLU A 88 -23.60 8.16 7.28
C GLU A 88 -22.59 9.11 7.96
N LEU A 89 -21.47 9.41 7.31
CA LEU A 89 -20.45 10.33 7.85
C LEU A 89 -20.76 11.80 7.61
N ASN A 90 -21.91 12.13 6.99
CA ASN A 90 -22.37 13.51 6.78
C ASN A 90 -21.29 14.42 6.18
N GLY A 91 -20.59 13.95 5.14
CA GLY A 91 -19.58 14.73 4.41
C GLY A 91 -18.22 14.82 5.09
N HIS A 92 -17.98 14.15 6.21
CA HIS A 92 -16.65 14.13 6.83
C HIS A 92 -15.59 13.47 5.93
N ILE A 93 -15.98 12.52 5.11
CA ILE A 93 -15.14 11.93 4.07
C ILE A 93 -15.83 12.12 2.72
N ALA A 94 -15.24 12.94 1.88
CA ALA A 94 -15.62 13.06 0.46
C ALA A 94 -14.70 12.14 -0.38
N VAL A 95 -15.20 11.68 -1.51
CA VAL A 95 -14.49 10.76 -2.38
C VAL A 95 -14.44 11.30 -3.80
N ALA A 96 -13.26 11.32 -4.40
CA ALA A 96 -13.03 11.54 -5.81
C ALA A 96 -12.37 10.30 -6.44
N ARG A 97 -12.55 10.10 -7.73
CA ARG A 97 -11.97 8.96 -8.45
C ARG A 97 -10.87 9.43 -9.40
N LEU A 98 -9.78 8.69 -9.43
CA LEU A 98 -8.80 8.82 -10.49
C LEU A 98 -9.40 8.42 -11.83
N PRO A 99 -8.89 8.96 -12.94
CA PRO A 99 -9.26 8.51 -14.28
C PRO A 99 -9.07 6.99 -14.42
N ALA A 100 -9.89 6.37 -15.26
CA ALA A 100 -9.75 4.96 -15.54
C ALA A 100 -8.42 4.70 -16.27
N TYR A 101 -7.77 3.58 -15.94
CA TYR A 101 -6.51 3.15 -16.55
C TYR A 101 -5.33 4.14 -16.42
N ALA A 102 -5.29 4.93 -15.35
CA ALA A 102 -4.22 5.88 -15.06
C ALA A 102 -3.52 5.53 -13.71
N PRO A 103 -2.88 4.35 -13.58
CA PRO A 103 -2.19 3.96 -12.36
C PRO A 103 -0.98 4.86 -12.05
N GLU A 104 -0.41 5.50 -13.08
CA GLU A 104 0.69 6.47 -12.95
C GLU A 104 0.30 7.70 -12.15
N LEU A 105 -0.98 8.07 -12.14
CA LEU A 105 -1.52 9.16 -11.32
C LEU A 105 -1.79 8.76 -9.86
N ASN A 106 -1.59 7.49 -9.51
CA ASN A 106 -1.78 7.01 -8.15
C ASN A 106 -0.44 6.92 -7.41
N PRO A 107 -0.07 7.92 -6.59
CA PRO A 107 1.22 7.93 -5.91
C PRO A 107 1.39 6.81 -4.88
N VAL A 108 0.31 6.14 -4.48
CA VAL A 108 0.35 4.96 -3.60
C VAL A 108 1.04 3.78 -4.28
N GLU A 109 0.95 3.67 -5.60
CA GLU A 109 1.66 2.63 -6.37
C GLU A 109 3.19 2.77 -6.24
N ALA A 110 3.69 4.00 -6.10
CA ALA A 110 5.11 4.24 -5.85
C ALA A 110 5.59 3.68 -4.50
N ILE A 111 4.72 3.70 -3.47
CA ILE A 111 5.02 3.09 -2.16
C ILE A 111 5.24 1.58 -2.34
N TRP A 112 4.35 0.91 -3.07
CA TRP A 112 4.43 -0.52 -3.30
C TRP A 112 5.62 -0.90 -4.18
N ALA A 113 5.88 -0.12 -5.22
CA ALA A 113 7.03 -0.32 -6.10
C ALA A 113 8.35 -0.17 -5.32
N TYR A 114 8.47 0.88 -4.50
CA TYR A 114 9.63 1.10 -3.65
C TYR A 114 9.82 -0.02 -2.65
N LEU A 115 8.77 -0.40 -1.91
CA LEU A 115 8.80 -1.51 -0.95
C LEU A 115 9.28 -2.80 -1.63
N LYS A 116 8.69 -3.16 -2.76
CA LYS A 116 9.05 -4.39 -3.49
C LYS A 116 10.49 -4.38 -3.99
N LYS A 117 10.94 -3.27 -4.54
CA LYS A 117 12.25 -3.17 -5.20
C LYS A 117 13.41 -2.98 -4.24
N HIS A 118 13.22 -2.17 -3.20
CA HIS A 118 14.32 -1.69 -2.36
C HIS A 118 14.32 -2.28 -0.96
N GLU A 119 13.15 -2.67 -0.44
CA GLU A 119 13.03 -3.06 0.95
C GLU A 119 12.85 -4.57 1.14
N ILE A 120 12.15 -5.24 0.22
CA ILE A 120 11.84 -6.68 0.34
C ILE A 120 12.32 -7.53 -0.85
N ALA A 121 13.08 -6.94 -1.78
CA ALA A 121 13.65 -7.70 -2.88
C ALA A 121 14.60 -8.80 -2.37
N ASN A 122 14.56 -9.96 -3.01
CA ASN A 122 15.37 -11.14 -2.67
C ASN A 122 15.14 -11.68 -1.23
N LEU A 123 14.08 -11.24 -0.56
CA LEU A 123 13.75 -11.71 0.77
C LEU A 123 13.04 -13.07 0.69
N CYS A 124 13.59 -14.08 1.32
CA CYS A 124 13.01 -15.40 1.43
C CYS A 124 12.68 -15.67 2.90
N LEU A 125 11.43 -15.41 3.28
CA LEU A 125 10.92 -15.72 4.60
C LEU A 125 10.05 -16.98 4.54
N ASN A 126 10.01 -17.74 5.61
CA ASN A 126 9.38 -19.06 5.64
C ASN A 126 7.86 -18.96 5.83
N THR A 127 7.38 -17.89 6.45
CA THR A 127 5.98 -17.73 6.77
C THR A 127 5.42 -16.39 6.30
N ILE A 128 4.11 -16.36 6.00
CA ILE A 128 3.41 -15.12 5.64
C ILE A 128 3.39 -14.12 6.81
N GLY A 129 3.44 -14.60 8.04
CA GLY A 129 3.55 -13.78 9.24
C GLY A 129 4.86 -13.00 9.27
N GLU A 130 5.99 -13.68 9.04
CA GLU A 130 7.31 -13.04 8.95
C GLU A 130 7.37 -12.01 7.83
N VAL A 131 6.81 -12.33 6.64
CA VAL A 131 6.70 -11.38 5.54
C VAL A 131 5.92 -10.13 5.94
N GLY A 132 4.78 -10.32 6.62
CA GLY A 132 3.93 -9.23 7.08
C GLY A 132 4.61 -8.35 8.13
N GLU A 133 5.31 -8.95 9.08
CA GLU A 133 6.05 -8.24 10.12
C GLU A 133 7.22 -7.44 9.51
N PHE A 134 8.00 -8.08 8.65
CA PHE A 134 9.10 -7.44 7.96
C PHE A 134 8.61 -6.26 7.11
N ALA A 135 7.61 -6.47 6.25
CA ALA A 135 7.03 -5.41 5.43
C ALA A 135 6.48 -4.25 6.27
N ARG A 136 5.82 -4.55 7.39
CA ARG A 136 5.33 -3.53 8.34
C ARG A 136 6.46 -2.68 8.91
N ASN A 137 7.55 -3.30 9.32
CA ASN A 137 8.70 -2.60 9.87
C ASN A 137 9.37 -1.71 8.81
N ARG A 138 9.44 -2.19 7.55
CA ARG A 138 9.97 -1.39 6.44
C ARG A 138 9.06 -0.21 6.10
N LEU A 139 7.76 -0.40 6.02
CA LEU A 139 6.82 0.70 5.80
C LEU A 139 6.87 1.74 6.92
N LYS A 140 6.97 1.32 8.20
CA LYS A 140 7.20 2.25 9.32
C LYS A 140 8.50 3.04 9.19
N SER A 141 9.57 2.40 8.73
CA SER A 141 10.84 3.09 8.44
C SER A 141 10.68 4.11 7.31
N MET A 142 9.97 3.75 6.23
CA MET A 142 9.68 4.64 5.10
C MET A 142 8.85 5.86 5.53
N GLN A 143 7.86 5.70 6.41
CA GLN A 143 7.04 6.79 6.95
C GLN A 143 7.87 7.89 7.64
N ARG A 144 9.05 7.56 8.16
CA ARG A 144 9.96 8.49 8.84
C ARG A 144 10.88 9.24 7.89
N ARG A 145 10.73 9.06 6.58
CA ARG A 145 11.58 9.67 5.54
C ARG A 145 10.77 10.70 4.73
N PRO A 146 10.70 11.97 5.12
CA PRO A 146 9.91 12.98 4.42
C PRO A 146 10.29 13.15 2.95
N THR A 147 11.59 13.07 2.64
CA THR A 147 12.11 13.15 1.27
C THR A 147 11.57 12.04 0.37
N LEU A 148 11.36 10.84 0.93
CA LEU A 148 10.79 9.71 0.20
C LEU A 148 9.31 9.95 -0.10
N ILE A 149 8.56 10.51 0.84
CA ILE A 149 7.15 10.87 0.65
C ILE A 149 7.00 11.89 -0.47
N THR A 150 7.82 12.94 -0.46
CA THR A 150 7.86 13.94 -1.55
C THR A 150 8.22 13.29 -2.89
N ALA A 151 9.14 12.33 -2.92
CA ALA A 151 9.52 11.62 -4.14
C ALA A 151 8.36 10.81 -4.73
N PHE A 152 7.49 10.20 -3.91
CA PHE A 152 6.31 9.47 -4.38
C PHE A 152 5.31 10.39 -5.09
N TRP A 153 5.10 11.62 -4.58
CA TRP A 153 4.26 12.62 -5.24
C TRP A 153 4.86 13.07 -6.58
N LYS A 154 6.16 13.34 -6.62
CA LYS A 154 6.86 13.72 -7.85
C LYS A 154 6.80 12.63 -8.92
N GLN A 155 6.87 11.35 -8.50
CA GLN A 155 6.79 10.22 -9.44
C GLN A 155 5.41 10.11 -10.09
N ALA A 156 4.35 10.55 -9.43
CA ALA A 156 3.00 10.60 -9.99
C ALA A 156 2.75 11.92 -10.78
N GLU A 157 3.81 12.70 -11.08
CA GLU A 157 3.74 14.00 -11.76
C GLU A 157 2.85 15.03 -11.03
N LEU A 158 2.58 14.79 -9.76
CA LEU A 158 1.84 15.67 -8.88
C LEU A 158 2.84 16.44 -8.01
N SER A 159 3.30 17.57 -8.48
CA SER A 159 4.14 18.52 -7.71
C SER A 159 3.25 19.61 -7.10
N PHE A 160 3.41 19.85 -5.82
CA PHE A 160 2.72 20.90 -5.06
C PHE A 160 3.74 21.88 -4.50
#